data_a0127dc2d93109e9a0bf609ddb203a04
#
_entry.id   a0127dc2d93109e9a0bf609ddb203a04
#
_cell.length_a   1.000
_cell.length_b   1.000
_cell.length_c   1.000
_cell.angle_alpha   90.00
_cell.angle_beta   90.00
_cell.angle_gamma   90.00
#
_symmetry.space_group_name_H-M   'P 1'
#
loop_
_entity.id
_entity.type
_entity.pdbx_description
1 polymer ?
#
loop_
_entity_poly.entity_id
_entity_poly.type
_entity_poly.pdbx_seq_one_letter_code
_entity_poly.pdbx_strand_id
1 'polypeptide(L)'
;SDERTRKIRRYLIDNMVLKESFPDYDPSDRKRFIQMANEQLENRDPKLHQLYKKYQEELQRLTIPVISSFIVEEPEQNLFPDTQMELMDTLFSYCNGERKHELTVTTHSPYILNQLNLLFKRFDVKDKENVGVDFDEVSVYAINEGRVSNLKLQNAHLVNPEYLSAPLDKIYNLYEEYDKH
;
A
#
# COMPACT_ATOMS: atom_id res chain seq x y z
N SER A 1 9.74 19.34 5.81
CA SER A 1 10.74 18.35 5.37
C SER A 1 11.79 18.22 6.46
N ASP A 2 12.06 16.99 6.91
CA ASP A 2 12.98 16.73 7.99
C ASP A 2 14.46 17.08 7.60
N GLU A 3 15.31 17.18 8.58
CA GLU A 3 16.74 17.52 8.37
C GLU A 3 17.45 16.46 7.52
N ARG A 4 17.02 15.18 7.62
CA ARG A 4 17.55 14.07 6.83
C ARG A 4 17.27 14.27 5.34
N THR A 5 16.03 14.59 4.97
CA THR A 5 15.65 14.86 3.58
C THR A 5 16.40 16.03 2.98
N ARG A 6 16.66 17.11 3.78
CA ARG A 6 17.47 18.24 3.32
C ARG A 6 18.92 17.84 3.04
N LYS A 7 19.52 17.01 3.90
CA LYS A 7 20.90 16.51 3.70
C LYS A 7 20.99 15.64 2.45
N ILE A 8 20.05 14.72 2.25
CA ILE A 8 19.98 13.87 1.06
C ILE A 8 19.83 14.73 -0.22
N ARG A 9 18.89 15.68 -0.24
CA ARG A 9 18.69 16.58 -1.39
C ARG A 9 19.97 17.34 -1.73
N ARG A 10 20.64 17.90 -0.72
CA ARG A 10 21.89 18.64 -0.93
C ARG A 10 22.97 17.75 -1.52
N TYR A 11 23.17 16.56 -0.93
CA TYR A 11 24.16 15.60 -1.40
C TYR A 11 23.91 15.17 -2.86
N LEU A 12 22.69 14.84 -3.22
CA LEU A 12 22.32 14.40 -4.57
C LEU A 12 22.49 15.53 -5.59
N ILE A 13 22.04 16.75 -5.31
CA ILE A 13 22.23 17.90 -6.20
C ILE A 13 23.73 18.12 -6.44
N ASP A 14 24.51 18.15 -5.38
CA ASP A 14 25.93 18.47 -5.48
C ASP A 14 26.70 17.40 -6.28
N ASN A 15 26.40 16.12 -6.09
CA ASN A 15 27.14 15.02 -6.71
C ASN A 15 26.58 14.52 -8.05
N MET A 16 25.25 14.54 -8.26
CA MET A 16 24.63 14.05 -9.49
C MET A 16 24.36 15.14 -10.52
N VAL A 17 24.16 16.39 -10.09
CA VAL A 17 23.83 17.48 -11.00
C VAL A 17 25.00 18.43 -11.16
N LEU A 18 25.47 19.06 -10.08
CA LEU A 18 26.47 20.11 -10.19
C LEU A 18 27.86 19.60 -10.60
N LYS A 19 28.36 18.53 -9.99
CA LYS A 19 29.67 17.95 -10.37
C LYS A 19 29.68 17.40 -11.79
N GLU A 20 28.61 16.79 -12.23
CA GLU A 20 28.50 16.21 -13.59
C GLU A 20 28.31 17.28 -14.67
N SER A 21 27.68 18.43 -14.31
CA SER A 21 27.43 19.51 -15.27
C SER A 21 28.58 20.54 -15.32
N PHE A 22 29.26 20.71 -14.21
CA PHE A 22 30.31 21.74 -14.07
C PHE A 22 31.62 21.10 -13.58
N PRO A 23 32.61 20.86 -14.46
CA PRO A 23 33.90 20.26 -14.08
C PRO A 23 34.69 21.07 -13.02
N ASP A 24 34.45 22.36 -12.95
CA ASP A 24 35.06 23.31 -12.00
C ASP A 24 34.18 23.55 -10.76
N TYR A 25 33.20 22.70 -10.50
CA TYR A 25 32.31 22.84 -9.35
C TYR A 25 33.05 22.86 -8.02
N ASP A 26 32.93 23.99 -7.28
CA ASP A 26 33.39 24.15 -5.92
C ASP A 26 32.22 24.29 -4.95
N PRO A 27 32.14 23.46 -3.89
CA PRO A 27 31.12 23.56 -2.86
C PRO A 27 31.05 24.91 -2.13
N SER A 28 32.13 25.68 -2.09
CA SER A 28 32.19 27.02 -1.50
C SER A 28 31.34 28.03 -2.30
N ASP A 29 31.26 27.83 -3.62
CA ASP A 29 30.54 28.68 -4.58
C ASP A 29 29.18 28.07 -5.01
N ARG A 30 28.68 27.12 -4.25
CA ARG A 30 27.48 26.35 -4.56
C ARG A 30 26.28 27.16 -5.09
N LYS A 31 26.06 28.36 -4.50
CA LYS A 31 24.94 29.23 -4.93
C LYS A 31 25.07 29.66 -6.39
N ARG A 32 26.27 30.01 -6.83
CA ARG A 32 26.58 30.38 -8.21
C ARG A 32 26.27 29.22 -9.16
N PHE A 33 26.73 28.00 -8.84
CA PHE A 33 26.53 26.85 -9.70
C PHE A 33 25.06 26.41 -9.76
N ILE A 34 24.29 26.56 -8.69
CA ILE A 34 22.83 26.35 -8.73
C ILE A 34 22.14 27.37 -9.66
N GLN A 35 22.56 28.64 -9.62
CA GLN A 35 22.00 29.65 -10.51
C GLN A 35 22.31 29.32 -11.97
N MET A 36 23.54 28.95 -12.30
CA MET A 36 23.95 28.51 -13.65
C MET A 36 23.17 27.28 -14.11
N ALA A 37 22.94 26.29 -13.23
CA ALA A 37 22.16 25.12 -13.55
C ALA A 37 20.68 25.47 -13.84
N ASN A 38 20.08 26.39 -13.07
CA ASN A 38 18.72 26.84 -13.33
C ASN A 38 18.61 27.56 -14.68
N GLU A 39 19.54 28.45 -15.02
CA GLU A 39 19.58 29.13 -16.31
C GLU A 39 19.71 28.13 -17.48
N GLN A 40 20.56 27.08 -17.33
CA GLN A 40 20.65 26.03 -18.35
C GLN A 40 19.38 25.17 -18.43
N LEU A 41 18.70 24.91 -17.32
CA LEU A 41 17.40 24.22 -17.33
C LEU A 41 16.32 25.05 -18.02
N GLU A 42 16.29 26.36 -17.79
CA GLU A 42 15.37 27.28 -18.51
C GLU A 42 15.66 27.29 -20.02
N ASN A 43 16.92 27.22 -20.40
CA ASN A 43 17.37 27.11 -21.81
C ASN A 43 17.19 25.71 -22.42
N ARG A 44 16.55 24.78 -21.70
CA ARG A 44 16.26 23.40 -22.13
C ARG A 44 17.49 22.58 -22.52
N ASP A 45 18.62 22.74 -21.82
CA ASP A 45 19.80 21.88 -22.01
C ASP A 45 19.43 20.40 -21.81
N PRO A 46 19.57 19.53 -22.84
CA PRO A 46 19.10 18.14 -22.74
C PRO A 46 19.90 17.31 -21.73
N LYS A 47 21.19 17.58 -21.59
CA LYS A 47 22.07 16.85 -20.65
C LYS A 47 21.68 17.16 -19.21
N LEU A 48 21.45 18.43 -18.92
CA LEU A 48 21.07 18.86 -17.58
C LEU A 48 19.66 18.37 -17.20
N HIS A 49 18.72 18.38 -18.16
CA HIS A 49 17.40 17.80 -17.95
C HIS A 49 17.46 16.31 -17.61
N GLN A 50 18.30 15.54 -18.30
CA GLN A 50 18.49 14.12 -18.01
C GLN A 50 19.10 13.88 -16.61
N LEU A 51 20.08 14.68 -16.23
CA LEU A 51 20.69 14.60 -14.91
C LEU A 51 19.69 14.97 -13.81
N TYR A 52 18.89 16.01 -14.04
CA TYR A 52 17.87 16.44 -13.08
C TYR A 52 16.76 15.41 -12.91
N LYS A 53 16.36 14.74 -13.99
CA LYS A 53 15.41 13.62 -13.94
C LYS A 53 15.96 12.46 -13.09
N LYS A 54 17.19 12.04 -13.34
CA LYS A 54 17.86 11.00 -12.53
C LYS A 54 17.97 11.40 -11.06
N TYR A 55 18.30 12.66 -10.78
CA TYR A 55 18.32 13.20 -9.43
C TYR A 55 16.94 13.07 -8.75
N GLN A 56 15.86 13.41 -9.43
CA GLN A 56 14.51 13.30 -8.88
C GLN A 56 14.13 11.84 -8.58
N GLU A 57 14.43 10.92 -9.50
CA GLU A 57 14.20 9.48 -9.30
C GLU A 57 14.98 8.95 -8.08
N GLU A 58 16.25 9.31 -7.96
CA GLU A 58 17.09 8.88 -6.84
C GLU A 58 16.65 9.54 -5.51
N LEU A 59 16.28 10.81 -5.52
CA LEU A 59 15.72 11.48 -4.36
C LEU A 59 14.45 10.79 -3.88
N GLN A 60 13.56 10.46 -4.79
CA GLN A 60 12.34 9.75 -4.49
C GLN A 60 12.66 8.38 -3.87
N ARG A 61 13.59 7.63 -4.46
CA ARG A 61 14.02 6.32 -3.94
C ARG A 61 14.57 6.39 -2.52
N LEU A 62 15.35 7.43 -2.19
CA LEU A 62 16.04 7.57 -0.89
C LEU A 62 15.18 8.24 0.20
N THR A 63 14.17 9.01 -0.18
CA THR A 63 13.36 9.78 0.77
C THR A 63 12.00 9.16 1.08
N ILE A 64 11.48 8.30 0.20
CA ILE A 64 10.25 7.56 0.46
C ILE A 64 10.62 6.23 1.13
N PRO A 65 9.97 5.85 2.23
CA PRO A 65 10.19 4.53 2.84
C PRO A 65 10.01 3.43 1.80
N VAL A 66 10.91 2.45 1.80
CA VAL A 66 10.84 1.30 0.87
C VAL A 66 9.62 0.45 1.21
N ILE A 67 9.35 0.31 2.51
CA ILE A 67 8.20 -0.41 3.06
C ILE A 67 7.57 0.46 4.14
N SER A 68 6.24 0.54 4.15
CA SER A 68 5.46 1.14 5.24
C SER A 68 4.54 0.06 5.80
N SER A 69 4.38 0.03 7.11
CA SER A 69 3.43 -0.84 7.80
C SER A 69 2.23 0.00 8.22
N PHE A 70 1.05 -0.40 7.80
CA PHE A 70 -0.22 0.23 8.13
C PHE A 70 -1.02 -0.69 9.04
N ILE A 71 -1.53 -0.16 10.14
CA ILE A 71 -2.44 -0.86 11.04
C ILE A 71 -3.77 -0.11 11.00
N VAL A 72 -4.83 -0.80 10.60
CA VAL A 72 -6.18 -0.25 10.48
C VAL A 72 -7.11 -1.09 11.35
N GLU A 73 -7.67 -0.47 12.37
CA GLU A 73 -8.61 -1.13 13.28
C GLU A 73 -10.04 -0.84 12.84
N GLU A 74 -10.83 -1.92 12.70
CA GLU A 74 -12.26 -1.89 12.37
C GLU A 74 -12.60 -0.87 11.27
N PRO A 75 -12.02 -0.96 10.07
CA PRO A 75 -12.23 0.01 8.99
C PRO A 75 -13.69 0.09 8.53
N GLU A 76 -14.51 -0.89 8.90
CA GLU A 76 -15.94 -0.94 8.61
C GLU A 76 -16.79 0.01 9.45
N GLN A 77 -16.25 0.60 10.52
CA GLN A 77 -17.05 1.46 11.40
C GLN A 77 -17.72 2.59 10.65
N ASN A 78 -19.03 2.73 10.85
CA ASN A 78 -19.88 3.73 10.21
C ASN A 78 -19.93 3.69 8.68
N LEU A 79 -19.56 2.57 8.04
CA LEU A 79 -19.62 2.38 6.60
C LEU A 79 -20.73 1.41 6.20
N PHE A 80 -21.43 1.71 5.11
CA PHE A 80 -22.34 0.75 4.46
C PHE A 80 -21.52 -0.40 3.83
N PRO A 81 -22.15 -1.60 3.65
CA PRO A 81 -21.46 -2.78 3.10
C PRO A 81 -20.68 -2.53 1.80
N ASP A 82 -21.28 -1.83 0.84
CA ASP A 82 -20.63 -1.53 -0.44
C ASP A 82 -19.37 -0.69 -0.24
N THR A 83 -19.43 0.32 0.64
CA THR A 83 -18.27 1.17 0.95
C THR A 83 -17.17 0.40 1.68
N GLN A 84 -17.52 -0.62 2.50
CA GLN A 84 -16.53 -1.49 3.14
C GLN A 84 -15.75 -2.29 2.10
N MET A 85 -16.42 -2.80 1.06
CA MET A 85 -15.78 -3.54 -0.03
C MET A 85 -14.86 -2.63 -0.86
N GLU A 86 -15.31 -1.43 -1.24
CA GLU A 86 -14.51 -0.44 -1.95
C GLU A 86 -13.27 0.00 -1.15
N LEU A 87 -13.43 0.15 0.17
CA LEU A 87 -12.31 0.48 1.06
C LEU A 87 -11.23 -0.60 1.03
N MET A 88 -11.61 -1.89 1.06
CA MET A 88 -10.65 -2.98 0.97
C MET A 88 -9.91 -2.97 -0.37
N ASP A 89 -10.60 -2.81 -1.50
CA ASP A 89 -9.96 -2.68 -2.82
C ASP A 89 -8.95 -1.53 -2.81
N THR A 90 -9.30 -0.40 -2.20
CA THR A 90 -8.42 0.76 -2.07
C THR A 90 -7.18 0.46 -1.23
N LEU A 91 -7.35 -0.10 -0.03
CA LEU A 91 -6.24 -0.43 0.87
C LEU A 91 -5.26 -1.42 0.22
N PHE A 92 -5.77 -2.46 -0.42
CA PHE A 92 -4.93 -3.44 -1.11
C PHE A 92 -4.26 -2.86 -2.36
N SER A 93 -4.88 -1.92 -3.06
CA SER A 93 -4.24 -1.24 -4.19
C SER A 93 -2.97 -0.49 -3.79
N TYR A 94 -2.99 0.15 -2.62
CA TYR A 94 -1.80 0.81 -2.06
C TYR A 94 -0.71 -0.17 -1.62
N CYS A 95 -1.08 -1.35 -1.15
CA CYS A 95 -0.13 -2.35 -0.68
C CYS A 95 0.52 -3.14 -1.82
N ASN A 96 -0.20 -3.37 -2.93
CA ASN A 96 0.25 -4.16 -4.07
C ASN A 96 1.02 -3.38 -5.15
N GLY A 97 1.34 -2.10 -4.91
CA GLY A 97 2.15 -1.29 -5.84
C GLY A 97 3.60 -1.79 -5.99
N GLU A 98 4.41 -1.06 -6.75
CA GLU A 98 5.85 -1.34 -6.91
C GLU A 98 6.60 -1.49 -5.58
N ARG A 99 6.06 -0.92 -4.51
CA ARG A 99 6.53 -1.03 -3.14
C ARG A 99 5.53 -1.86 -2.36
N LYS A 100 5.94 -3.05 -1.95
CA LYS A 100 5.14 -3.90 -1.08
C LYS A 100 5.07 -3.26 0.30
N HIS A 101 3.89 -2.72 0.63
CA HIS A 101 3.60 -2.22 1.96
C HIS A 101 2.93 -3.32 2.78
N GLU A 102 3.13 -3.30 4.10
CA GLU A 102 2.47 -4.21 5.02
C GLU A 102 1.14 -3.60 5.49
N LEU A 103 0.09 -4.39 5.50
CA LEU A 103 -1.23 -4.01 5.98
C LEU A 103 -1.71 -5.00 7.03
N THR A 104 -2.03 -4.50 8.21
CA THR A 104 -2.73 -5.25 9.26
C THR A 104 -4.11 -4.65 9.44
N VAL A 105 -5.14 -5.47 9.35
CA VAL A 105 -6.53 -5.05 9.55
C VAL A 105 -7.16 -5.90 10.65
N THR A 106 -7.83 -5.26 11.60
CA THR A 106 -8.75 -5.95 12.52
C THR A 106 -10.17 -5.66 12.10
N THR A 107 -11.04 -6.66 12.08
CA THR A 107 -12.43 -6.49 11.60
C THR A 107 -13.38 -7.48 12.26
N HIS A 108 -14.64 -7.08 12.39
CA HIS A 108 -15.78 -7.93 12.72
C HIS A 108 -16.77 -8.04 11.55
N SER A 109 -16.44 -7.50 10.37
CA SER A 109 -17.32 -7.46 9.20
C SER A 109 -17.20 -8.73 8.35
N PRO A 110 -18.31 -9.46 8.10
CA PRO A 110 -18.34 -10.52 7.12
C PRO A 110 -18.13 -10.01 5.70
N TYR A 111 -18.46 -8.75 5.41
CA TYR A 111 -18.25 -8.15 4.09
C TYR A 111 -16.78 -8.00 3.76
N ILE A 112 -15.96 -7.59 4.73
CA ILE A 112 -14.50 -7.49 4.58
C ILE A 112 -13.88 -8.85 4.31
N LEU A 113 -14.29 -9.92 5.03
CA LEU A 113 -13.80 -11.28 4.77
C LEU A 113 -14.22 -11.80 3.39
N ASN A 114 -15.46 -11.55 2.98
CA ASN A 114 -15.92 -11.97 1.65
C ASN A 114 -15.23 -11.17 0.53
N GLN A 115 -14.97 -9.88 0.73
CA GLN A 115 -14.19 -9.09 -0.23
C GLN A 115 -12.76 -9.62 -0.35
N LEU A 116 -12.14 -10.02 0.75
CA LEU A 116 -10.82 -10.65 0.72
C LEU A 116 -10.82 -11.95 -0.13
N ASN A 117 -11.86 -12.78 -0.01
CA ASN A 117 -12.04 -13.97 -0.84
C ASN A 117 -12.17 -13.62 -2.33
N LEU A 118 -12.85 -12.52 -2.66
CA LEU A 118 -12.94 -12.02 -4.03
C LEU A 118 -11.57 -11.54 -4.54
N LEU A 119 -10.78 -10.86 -3.71
CA LEU A 119 -9.43 -10.42 -4.06
C LEU A 119 -8.50 -11.62 -4.38
N PHE A 120 -8.56 -12.69 -3.60
CA PHE A 120 -7.83 -13.93 -3.91
C PHE A 120 -8.27 -14.52 -5.26
N LYS A 121 -9.59 -14.58 -5.50
CA LYS A 121 -10.10 -15.11 -6.76
C LYS A 121 -9.66 -14.28 -7.97
N ARG A 122 -9.67 -12.96 -7.86
CA ARG A 122 -9.17 -12.06 -8.91
C ARG A 122 -7.69 -12.32 -9.23
N PHE A 123 -6.88 -12.54 -8.21
CA PHE A 123 -5.47 -12.89 -8.38
C PHE A 123 -5.31 -14.24 -9.11
N ASP A 124 -6.02 -15.28 -8.66
CA ASP A 124 -5.94 -16.62 -9.24
C ASP A 124 -6.31 -16.65 -10.73
N VAL A 125 -7.32 -15.86 -11.13
CA VAL A 125 -7.76 -15.75 -12.53
C VAL A 125 -6.96 -14.71 -13.34
N LYS A 126 -5.99 -14.03 -12.71
CA LYS A 126 -5.16 -12.99 -13.32
C LYS A 126 -5.98 -11.84 -13.90
N ASP A 127 -6.98 -11.41 -13.15
CA ASP A 127 -7.77 -10.21 -13.50
C ASP A 127 -6.84 -8.99 -13.63
N LYS A 128 -6.90 -8.29 -14.76
CA LYS A 128 -6.04 -7.12 -15.04
C LYS A 128 -6.74 -5.78 -14.78
N GLU A 129 -8.04 -5.82 -14.61
CA GLU A 129 -8.86 -4.63 -14.43
C GLU A 129 -9.08 -4.29 -12.97
N ASN A 130 -9.05 -5.30 -12.10
CA ASN A 130 -9.33 -5.15 -10.69
C ASN A 130 -8.15 -5.59 -9.82
N VAL A 131 -8.12 -5.06 -8.59
CA VAL A 131 -7.12 -5.45 -7.60
C VAL A 131 -7.31 -6.92 -7.22
N GLY A 132 -6.22 -7.68 -7.27
CA GLY A 132 -6.14 -9.05 -6.77
C GLY A 132 -5.00 -9.17 -5.76
N VAL A 133 -5.06 -10.14 -4.88
CA VAL A 133 -4.06 -10.39 -3.83
C VAL A 133 -3.69 -11.86 -3.80
N ASP A 134 -2.39 -12.13 -3.73
CA ASP A 134 -1.90 -13.49 -3.60
C ASP A 134 -2.32 -14.08 -2.25
N PHE A 135 -2.99 -15.24 -2.31
CA PHE A 135 -3.43 -15.94 -1.11
C PHE A 135 -2.27 -16.24 -0.16
N ASP A 136 -1.09 -16.57 -0.67
CA ASP A 136 0.07 -16.92 0.14
C ASP A 136 0.74 -15.72 0.81
N GLU A 137 0.51 -14.51 0.32
CA GLU A 137 1.02 -13.26 0.92
C GLU A 137 0.14 -12.75 2.09
N VAL A 138 -1.02 -13.37 2.35
CA VAL A 138 -1.96 -12.94 3.39
C VAL A 138 -2.07 -13.98 4.49
N SER A 139 -2.13 -13.52 5.75
CA SER A 139 -2.43 -14.35 6.92
C SER A 139 -3.72 -13.87 7.57
N VAL A 140 -4.63 -14.78 7.90
CA VAL A 140 -5.92 -14.45 8.50
C VAL A 140 -6.15 -15.29 9.74
N TYR A 141 -6.35 -14.61 10.87
CA TYR A 141 -6.54 -15.25 12.16
C TYR A 141 -7.81 -14.76 12.84
N ALA A 142 -8.51 -15.67 13.52
CA ALA A 142 -9.52 -15.32 14.50
C ALA A 142 -8.95 -15.40 15.90
N ILE A 143 -9.34 -14.46 16.75
CA ILE A 143 -9.02 -14.44 18.17
C ILE A 143 -10.34 -14.57 18.93
N ASN A 144 -10.50 -15.67 19.66
CA ASN A 144 -11.69 -15.91 20.47
C ASN A 144 -11.30 -16.54 21.80
N GLU A 145 -11.77 -15.99 22.92
CA GLU A 145 -11.49 -16.46 24.29
C GLU A 145 -10.00 -16.71 24.56
N GLY A 146 -9.13 -15.82 24.04
CA GLY A 146 -7.68 -15.92 24.21
C GLY A 146 -7.00 -16.98 23.33
N ARG A 147 -7.72 -17.60 22.40
CA ARG A 147 -7.19 -18.57 21.44
C ARG A 147 -7.11 -17.95 20.06
N VAL A 148 -6.05 -18.31 19.33
CA VAL A 148 -5.82 -17.89 17.95
C VAL A 148 -6.08 -19.07 17.02
N SER A 149 -6.92 -18.86 15.99
CA SER A 149 -7.25 -19.86 14.98
C SER A 149 -6.96 -19.31 13.59
N ASN A 150 -6.30 -20.11 12.74
CA ASN A 150 -6.10 -19.75 11.35
C ASN A 150 -7.40 -20.01 10.58
N LEU A 151 -7.88 -19.00 9.85
CA LEU A 151 -9.11 -19.08 9.06
C LEU A 151 -8.89 -19.44 7.58
N LYS A 152 -7.65 -19.60 7.12
CA LYS A 152 -7.34 -19.93 5.72
C LYS A 152 -7.66 -21.39 5.42
N LEU A 153 -8.44 -21.60 4.36
CA LEU A 153 -8.74 -22.92 3.78
C LEU A 153 -7.82 -23.15 2.58
N GLN A 154 -6.68 -23.80 2.81
CA GLN A 154 -5.60 -23.98 1.82
C GLN A 154 -6.09 -24.63 0.53
N ASN A 155 -6.94 -25.64 0.60
CA ASN A 155 -7.43 -26.39 -0.56
C ASN A 155 -8.36 -25.58 -1.48
N ALA A 156 -8.92 -24.49 -0.97
CA ALA A 156 -9.90 -23.68 -1.69
C ALA A 156 -9.43 -22.25 -1.99
N HIS A 157 -8.22 -21.86 -1.52
CA HIS A 157 -7.72 -20.48 -1.53
C HIS A 157 -8.76 -19.48 -1.03
N LEU A 158 -9.34 -19.78 0.12
CA LEU A 158 -10.39 -18.99 0.75
C LEU A 158 -10.10 -18.77 2.23
N VAL A 159 -10.65 -17.71 2.77
CA VAL A 159 -10.87 -17.55 4.23
C VAL A 159 -12.26 -18.10 4.54
N ASN A 160 -12.38 -18.85 5.64
CA ASN A 160 -13.67 -19.42 6.04
C ASN A 160 -14.68 -18.30 6.35
N PRO A 161 -15.71 -18.10 5.50
CA PRO A 161 -16.69 -17.05 5.70
C PRO A 161 -17.69 -17.38 6.83
N GLU A 162 -17.86 -18.67 7.16
CA GLU A 162 -18.83 -19.13 8.15
C GLU A 162 -18.50 -18.63 9.55
N TYR A 163 -17.22 -18.33 9.82
CA TYR A 163 -16.79 -17.88 11.15
C TYR A 163 -17.57 -16.65 11.66
N LEU A 164 -17.86 -15.66 10.79
CA LEU A 164 -18.63 -14.47 11.14
C LEU A 164 -20.13 -14.58 10.79
N SER A 165 -20.54 -15.53 9.95
CA SER A 165 -21.94 -15.73 9.60
C SER A 165 -22.69 -16.70 10.53
N ALA A 166 -21.97 -17.55 11.26
CA ALA A 166 -22.59 -18.52 12.19
C ALA A 166 -23.61 -17.93 13.18
N PRO A 167 -23.44 -16.70 13.73
CA PRO A 167 -24.47 -16.07 14.55
C PRO A 167 -25.78 -15.78 13.78
N LEU A 168 -25.70 -15.46 12.49
CA LEU A 168 -26.89 -15.24 11.64
C LEU A 168 -27.64 -16.55 11.42
N ASP A 169 -26.93 -17.63 11.11
CA ASP A 169 -27.53 -18.95 10.94
C ASP A 169 -28.25 -19.39 12.20
N LYS A 170 -27.70 -19.11 13.37
CA LYS A 170 -28.35 -19.37 14.64
C LYS A 170 -29.65 -18.59 14.81
N ILE A 171 -29.72 -17.33 14.38
CA ILE A 171 -30.92 -16.50 14.42
C ILE A 171 -31.97 -17.07 13.47
N TYR A 172 -31.61 -17.46 12.25
CA TYR A 172 -32.53 -18.05 11.29
C TYR A 172 -33.10 -19.39 11.76
N ASN A 173 -32.26 -20.25 12.36
CA ASN A 173 -32.70 -21.52 12.93
C ASN A 173 -33.71 -21.30 14.05
N LEU A 174 -33.50 -20.33 14.93
CA LEU A 174 -34.43 -19.95 15.99
C LEU A 174 -35.76 -19.41 15.38
N TYR A 175 -35.68 -18.58 14.34
CA TYR A 175 -36.87 -18.07 13.66
C TYR A 175 -37.71 -19.20 13.09
N GLU A 176 -37.11 -20.19 12.41
CA GLU A 176 -37.81 -21.37 11.89
C GLU A 176 -38.42 -22.26 12.98
N GLU A 177 -37.81 -22.30 14.18
CA GLU A 177 -38.39 -23.01 15.31
C GLU A 177 -39.71 -22.37 15.77
N TYR A 178 -39.80 -21.04 15.79
CA TYR A 178 -41.00 -20.33 16.16
C TYR A 178 -42.12 -20.45 15.12
N ASP A 179 -41.81 -20.59 13.83
CA ASP A 179 -42.77 -20.80 12.76
C ASP A 179 -43.46 -22.18 12.81
N LYS A 180 -42.92 -23.15 13.60
CA LYS A 180 -43.49 -24.49 13.74
C LYS A 180 -44.49 -24.60 14.89
N HIS A 181 -44.68 -23.52 15.64
CA HIS A 181 -45.63 -23.43 16.76
C HIS A 181 -46.77 -22.49 16.44
#